data_85f8bdcd50dee9594e79b6dc3ff23da7
#
_entry.id   85f8bdcd50dee9594e79b6dc3ff23da7
#
_cell.length_a   1.000
_cell.length_b   1.000
_cell.length_c   1.000
_cell.angle_alpha   90.00
_cell.angle_beta   90.00
_cell.angle_gamma   90.00
#
_symmetry.space_group_name_H-M   'P 1'
#
loop_
_entity.id
_entity.type
_entity.pdbx_description
1 polymer ?
#
loop_
_entity_poly.entity_id
_entity_poly.type
_entity_poly.pdbx_seq_one_letter_code
_entity_poly.pdbx_strand_id
1 'polypeptide(L)'
;MLHRFPMTRLIFLLCLLVPAAKAQFFGGEPIGGSNGPVSRFPGPQSYRDSATGTTFYVESDGLHVAAISKEGNILWVRDPFHDAKLSDYRTHNPQIVSVSIGKGSWLVNGVRRRDVPAILIRFNSSQFGAMKMSDGEFQLYGQD
;
A
#
# COMPACT_ATOMS: atom_id res chain seq x y z
N MET A 1 -49.03 -11.79 48.03
CA MET A 1 -48.42 -12.63 46.99
C MET A 1 -48.13 -11.74 45.80
N LEU A 2 -46.87 -11.29 45.64
CA LEU A 2 -46.44 -10.46 44.51
C LEU A 2 -45.76 -11.36 43.46
N HIS A 3 -46.37 -11.46 42.28
CA HIS A 3 -45.76 -12.11 41.14
C HIS A 3 -44.75 -11.13 40.47
N ARG A 4 -43.48 -11.51 40.47
CA ARG A 4 -42.43 -10.84 39.71
C ARG A 4 -42.40 -11.41 38.29
N PHE A 5 -42.62 -10.58 37.29
CA PHE A 5 -42.36 -10.88 35.89
C PHE A 5 -40.86 -10.73 35.56
N PRO A 6 -40.23 -11.68 34.87
CA PRO A 6 -38.85 -11.52 34.38
C PRO A 6 -38.86 -10.65 33.13
N MET A 7 -38.06 -9.59 33.15
CA MET A 7 -37.80 -8.69 32.05
C MET A 7 -36.86 -9.37 31.06
N THR A 8 -37.40 -9.89 29.96
CA THR A 8 -36.63 -10.48 28.85
C THR A 8 -35.91 -9.36 28.12
N ARG A 9 -34.59 -9.29 28.27
CA ARG A 9 -33.71 -8.37 27.50
C ARG A 9 -33.64 -8.85 26.06
N LEU A 10 -34.28 -8.12 25.18
CA LEU A 10 -34.17 -8.28 23.72
C LEU A 10 -32.83 -7.66 23.30
N ILE A 11 -31.81 -8.50 23.04
CA ILE A 11 -30.53 -8.08 22.49
C ILE A 11 -30.73 -7.95 20.98
N PHE A 12 -30.81 -6.71 20.47
CA PHE A 12 -30.73 -6.43 19.05
C PHE A 12 -29.29 -6.66 18.59
N LEU A 13 -29.08 -7.79 17.92
CA LEU A 13 -27.82 -8.08 17.21
C LEU A 13 -27.84 -7.28 15.89
N LEU A 14 -27.24 -6.09 15.92
CA LEU A 14 -27.06 -5.26 14.74
C LEU A 14 -25.94 -5.88 13.89
N CYS A 15 -26.29 -6.73 12.93
CA CYS A 15 -25.34 -7.23 11.92
C CYS A 15 -24.94 -6.06 11.01
N LEU A 16 -23.80 -5.44 11.28
CA LEU A 16 -23.12 -4.55 10.35
C LEU A 16 -22.64 -5.37 9.16
N LEU A 17 -23.41 -5.34 8.07
CA LEU A 17 -22.99 -5.79 6.74
C LEU A 17 -21.89 -4.84 6.25
N VAL A 18 -20.63 -5.21 6.49
CA VAL A 18 -19.48 -4.57 5.85
C VAL A 18 -19.45 -5.09 4.40
N PRO A 19 -19.62 -4.23 3.39
CA PRO A 19 -19.46 -4.67 2.01
C PRO A 19 -18.03 -5.14 1.80
N ALA A 20 -17.86 -6.39 1.41
CA ALA A 20 -16.57 -6.93 1.01
C ALA A 20 -16.06 -6.14 -0.21
N ALA A 21 -15.11 -5.25 0.00
CA ALA A 21 -14.39 -4.59 -1.07
C ALA A 21 -13.71 -5.68 -1.91
N LYS A 22 -14.17 -5.84 -3.15
CA LYS A 22 -13.54 -6.74 -4.11
C LYS A 22 -12.14 -6.21 -4.39
N ALA A 23 -11.11 -6.92 -3.91
CA ALA A 23 -9.73 -6.67 -4.30
C ALA A 23 -9.64 -6.88 -5.82
N GLN A 24 -9.45 -5.80 -6.58
CA GLN A 24 -9.18 -5.89 -8.01
C GLN A 24 -7.74 -6.37 -8.17
N PHE A 25 -7.62 -7.57 -8.72
CA PHE A 25 -6.35 -8.17 -9.10
C PHE A 25 -5.89 -7.50 -10.39
N PHE A 26 -4.98 -6.52 -10.32
CA PHE A 26 -4.30 -6.01 -11.51
C PHE A 26 -3.10 -6.91 -11.78
N GLY A 27 -3.21 -7.72 -12.84
CA GLY A 27 -2.09 -8.45 -13.41
C GLY A 27 -1.03 -7.46 -13.85
N GLY A 28 0.22 -7.66 -13.37
CA GLY A 28 1.34 -6.81 -13.73
C GLY A 28 1.64 -6.92 -15.23
N GLU A 29 1.39 -5.85 -15.99
CA GLU A 29 1.92 -5.67 -17.33
C GLU A 29 3.43 -5.44 -17.24
N PRO A 30 4.22 -6.02 -18.16
CA PRO A 30 5.66 -5.78 -18.21
C PRO A 30 5.92 -4.29 -18.47
N ILE A 31 6.91 -3.74 -17.76
CA ILE A 31 7.36 -2.36 -17.89
C ILE A 31 8.01 -2.17 -19.25
N GLY A 32 7.21 -1.87 -20.27
CA GLY A 32 7.65 -1.44 -21.58
C GLY A 32 7.58 0.08 -21.64
N GLY A 33 8.69 0.74 -21.93
CA GLY A 33 8.74 2.19 -22.07
C GLY A 33 7.74 2.67 -23.12
N SER A 34 6.82 3.55 -22.72
CA SER A 34 5.99 4.30 -23.65
C SER A 34 6.02 5.77 -23.22
N ASN A 35 6.26 6.65 -24.20
CA ASN A 35 6.02 8.10 -24.09
C ASN A 35 4.51 8.39 -23.99
N GLY A 36 3.77 7.58 -23.21
CA GLY A 36 2.36 7.73 -22.98
C GLY A 36 2.02 8.93 -22.10
N PRO A 37 0.77 9.37 -22.10
CA PRO A 37 0.32 10.45 -21.24
C PRO A 37 0.59 10.11 -19.77
N VAL A 38 0.93 11.10 -18.97
CA VAL A 38 1.12 10.97 -17.52
C VAL A 38 -0.10 10.25 -16.92
N SER A 39 0.13 9.08 -16.32
CA SER A 39 -0.93 8.30 -15.70
C SER A 39 -1.54 9.10 -14.54
N ARG A 40 -2.87 9.05 -14.40
CA ARG A 40 -3.55 9.67 -13.26
C ARG A 40 -3.59 8.71 -12.09
N PHE A 41 -3.58 9.26 -10.88
CA PHE A 41 -3.81 8.48 -9.67
C PHE A 41 -5.16 7.74 -9.76
N PRO A 42 -5.19 6.41 -9.64
CA PRO A 42 -6.41 5.62 -9.83
C PRO A 42 -7.35 5.64 -8.61
N GLY A 43 -6.96 6.29 -7.51
CA GLY A 43 -7.61 6.25 -6.22
C GLY A 43 -6.92 5.31 -5.23
N PRO A 44 -7.43 5.22 -3.99
CA PRO A 44 -6.85 4.37 -2.94
C PRO A 44 -6.74 2.91 -3.40
N GLN A 45 -5.61 2.29 -3.10
CA GLN A 45 -5.32 0.90 -3.44
C GLN A 45 -4.89 0.15 -2.19
N SER A 46 -5.24 -1.12 -2.09
CA SER A 46 -4.80 -1.97 -0.99
C SER A 46 -4.19 -3.27 -1.52
N TYR A 47 -3.18 -3.73 -0.83
CA TYR A 47 -2.43 -4.92 -1.17
C TYR A 47 -2.18 -5.75 0.08
N ARG A 48 -2.57 -7.02 0.08
CA ARG A 48 -2.33 -7.91 1.22
C ARG A 48 -1.22 -8.90 0.89
N ASP A 49 -0.18 -8.88 1.71
CA ASP A 49 0.85 -9.91 1.69
C ASP A 49 0.31 -11.19 2.34
N SER A 50 0.22 -12.27 1.56
CA SER A 50 -0.31 -13.56 2.03
C SER A 50 0.62 -14.25 3.03
N ALA A 51 1.92 -13.95 3.01
CA ALA A 51 2.90 -14.59 3.90
C ALA A 51 2.80 -14.04 5.33
N THR A 52 2.63 -12.74 5.49
CA THR A 52 2.58 -12.07 6.80
C THR A 52 1.17 -11.67 7.22
N GLY A 53 0.24 -11.58 6.26
CA GLY A 53 -1.09 -11.04 6.47
C GLY A 53 -1.12 -9.51 6.56
N THR A 54 0.02 -8.83 6.36
CA THR A 54 0.13 -7.37 6.36
C THR A 54 -0.60 -6.80 5.14
N THR A 55 -1.38 -5.75 5.35
CA THR A 55 -2.02 -4.98 4.28
C THR A 55 -1.25 -3.68 4.07
N PHE A 56 -0.85 -3.44 2.83
CA PHE A 56 -0.27 -2.17 2.38
C PHE A 56 -1.37 -1.36 1.71
N TYR A 57 -1.51 -0.12 2.10
CA TYR A 57 -2.58 0.76 1.67
C TYR A 57 -2.01 2.06 1.12
N VAL A 58 -2.32 2.38 -0.15
CA VAL A 58 -2.05 3.70 -0.73
C VAL A 58 -3.21 4.60 -0.36
N GLU A 59 -2.93 5.69 0.32
CA GLU A 59 -3.94 6.62 0.82
C GLU A 59 -4.63 7.41 -0.30
N SER A 60 -5.73 8.08 0.04
CA SER A 60 -6.55 8.83 -0.92
C SER A 60 -5.85 10.03 -1.55
N ASP A 61 -4.75 10.49 -0.96
CA ASP A 61 -3.92 11.56 -1.52
C ASP A 61 -2.97 11.05 -2.64
N GLY A 62 -2.77 9.73 -2.73
CA GLY A 62 -1.85 9.11 -3.67
C GLY A 62 -0.37 9.32 -3.31
N LEU A 63 -0.05 9.84 -2.14
CA LEU A 63 1.32 10.15 -1.71
C LEU A 63 1.81 9.16 -0.66
N HIS A 64 0.96 8.81 0.31
CA HIS A 64 1.34 7.99 1.45
C HIS A 64 1.00 6.51 1.24
N VAL A 65 1.88 5.67 1.78
CA VAL A 65 1.65 4.23 1.92
C VAL A 65 1.66 3.89 3.39
N ALA A 66 0.63 3.21 3.87
CA ALA A 66 0.53 2.65 5.21
C ALA A 66 0.70 1.13 5.18
N ALA A 67 1.43 0.56 6.13
CA ALA A 67 1.43 -0.87 6.41
C ALA A 67 0.61 -1.15 7.66
N ILE A 68 -0.34 -2.07 7.54
CA ILE A 68 -1.28 -2.43 8.61
C ILE A 68 -1.13 -3.92 8.88
N SER A 69 -0.88 -4.30 10.14
CA SER A 69 -0.76 -5.70 10.54
C SER A 69 -2.08 -6.46 10.36
N LYS A 70 -2.03 -7.78 10.44
CA LYS A 70 -3.23 -8.63 10.38
C LYS A 70 -4.21 -8.37 11.54
N GLU A 71 -3.72 -7.81 12.64
CA GLU A 71 -4.50 -7.40 13.80
C GLU A 71 -5.11 -5.99 13.67
N GLY A 72 -4.79 -5.25 12.58
CA GLY A 72 -5.28 -3.90 12.34
C GLY A 72 -4.41 -2.78 12.90
N ASN A 73 -3.20 -3.08 13.41
CA ASN A 73 -2.29 -2.06 13.92
C ASN A 73 -1.48 -1.44 12.79
N ILE A 74 -1.31 -0.13 12.78
CA ILE A 74 -0.40 0.57 11.87
C ILE A 74 1.03 0.22 12.25
N LEU A 75 1.77 -0.38 11.32
CA LEU A 75 3.19 -0.70 11.48
C LEU A 75 4.07 0.49 11.11
N TRP A 76 3.76 1.12 9.99
CA TRP A 76 4.41 2.35 9.53
C TRP A 76 3.52 3.06 8.50
N VAL A 77 3.78 4.37 8.32
CA VAL A 77 3.26 5.22 7.25
C VAL A 77 4.44 5.95 6.63
N ARG A 78 4.52 6.02 5.30
CA ARG A 78 5.63 6.65 4.56
C ARG A 78 5.11 7.40 3.34
N ASP A 79 5.78 8.52 3.05
CA ASP A 79 5.75 9.18 1.76
C ASP A 79 7.03 8.80 0.99
N PRO A 80 6.96 7.84 0.04
CA PRO A 80 8.17 7.32 -0.60
C PRO A 80 8.92 8.37 -1.42
N PHE A 81 8.25 9.39 -1.94
CA PHE A 81 8.87 10.47 -2.68
C PHE A 81 9.64 11.44 -1.77
N HIS A 82 8.98 11.93 -0.73
CA HIS A 82 9.54 12.88 0.23
C HIS A 82 10.61 12.25 1.13
N ASP A 83 10.37 11.06 1.66
CA ASP A 83 11.29 10.38 2.57
C ASP A 83 12.61 10.03 1.88
N ALA A 84 12.56 9.67 0.59
CA ALA A 84 13.74 9.42 -0.24
C ALA A 84 14.38 10.70 -0.81
N LYS A 85 13.82 11.88 -0.53
CA LYS A 85 14.29 13.20 -1.00
C LYS A 85 14.48 13.24 -2.52
N LEU A 86 13.53 12.68 -3.25
CA LEU A 86 13.60 12.65 -4.71
C LEU A 86 13.37 14.05 -5.27
N SER A 87 14.07 14.34 -6.38
CA SER A 87 13.83 15.56 -7.14
C SER A 87 12.60 15.42 -8.02
N ASP A 88 11.89 16.53 -8.23
CA ASP A 88 10.79 16.60 -9.19
C ASP A 88 11.27 16.20 -10.60
N TYR A 89 10.45 15.40 -11.26
CA TYR A 89 10.67 14.96 -12.63
C TYR A 89 9.33 14.91 -13.37
N ARG A 90 9.19 15.64 -14.48
CA ARG A 90 7.95 15.77 -15.28
C ARG A 90 6.74 16.36 -14.54
N THR A 91 6.59 16.18 -13.25
CA THR A 91 5.52 16.74 -12.44
C THR A 91 6.00 17.07 -11.05
N HIS A 92 5.35 18.05 -10.41
CA HIS A 92 5.56 18.40 -9.03
C HIS A 92 4.67 17.56 -8.11
N ASN A 93 5.18 17.13 -6.95
CA ASN A 93 4.49 16.25 -6.00
C ASN A 93 3.86 15.02 -6.70
N PRO A 94 4.67 14.13 -7.28
CA PRO A 94 4.15 13.02 -8.05
C PRO A 94 3.36 12.03 -7.18
N GLN A 95 2.23 11.56 -7.73
CA GLN A 95 1.39 10.58 -7.09
C GLN A 95 1.73 9.15 -7.52
N ILE A 96 1.48 8.21 -6.63
CA ILE A 96 1.63 6.77 -6.87
C ILE A 96 0.50 6.31 -7.81
N VAL A 97 0.85 5.79 -8.97
CA VAL A 97 -0.12 5.32 -9.98
C VAL A 97 -0.16 3.82 -10.14
N SER A 98 0.86 3.12 -9.66
CA SER A 98 0.91 1.66 -9.73
C SER A 98 1.68 1.11 -8.55
N VAL A 99 1.14 0.02 -7.99
CA VAL A 99 1.74 -0.74 -6.89
C VAL A 99 1.66 -2.23 -7.23
N SER A 100 2.72 -2.97 -6.96
CA SER A 100 2.74 -4.44 -7.07
C SER A 100 3.67 -5.05 -6.02
N ILE A 101 3.43 -6.31 -5.68
CA ILE A 101 4.33 -7.07 -4.79
C ILE A 101 5.53 -7.58 -5.60
N GLY A 102 6.71 -7.47 -5.01
CA GLY A 102 7.93 -7.94 -5.64
C GLY A 102 9.08 -8.09 -4.66
N LYS A 103 10.28 -8.00 -5.19
CA LYS A 103 11.51 -8.04 -4.42
C LYS A 103 12.39 -6.86 -4.80
N GLY A 104 13.13 -6.36 -3.84
CA GLY A 104 14.07 -5.27 -4.03
C GLY A 104 15.47 -5.60 -3.52
N SER A 105 16.40 -4.66 -3.70
CA SER A 105 17.80 -4.83 -3.35
C SER A 105 18.23 -3.79 -2.34
N TRP A 106 18.58 -4.20 -1.12
CA TRP A 106 19.08 -3.31 -0.05
C TRP A 106 20.38 -3.80 0.54
N LEU A 107 21.12 -2.87 1.17
CA LEU A 107 22.24 -3.21 2.04
C LEU A 107 21.68 -3.62 3.40
N VAL A 108 21.90 -4.87 3.78
CA VAL A 108 21.55 -5.40 5.10
C VAL A 108 22.85 -5.82 5.78
N ASN A 109 23.19 -5.18 6.88
CA ASN A 109 24.47 -5.40 7.59
C ASN A 109 25.70 -5.32 6.66
N GLY A 110 25.71 -4.36 5.74
CA GLY A 110 26.79 -4.16 4.77
C GLY A 110 26.81 -5.12 3.59
N VAL A 111 25.91 -6.10 3.53
CA VAL A 111 25.77 -7.06 2.42
C VAL A 111 24.58 -6.71 1.55
N ARG A 112 24.80 -6.64 0.22
CA ARG A 112 23.70 -6.40 -0.72
C ARG A 112 22.80 -7.65 -0.86
N ARG A 113 21.57 -7.53 -0.43
CA ARG A 113 20.51 -8.52 -0.60
C ARG A 113 19.61 -8.10 -1.75
N ARG A 114 19.30 -9.02 -2.69
CA ARG A 114 18.49 -8.75 -3.89
C ARG A 114 17.09 -9.39 -3.85
N ASP A 115 16.76 -10.06 -2.77
CA ASP A 115 15.54 -10.84 -2.58
C ASP A 115 14.68 -10.33 -1.42
N VAL A 116 14.88 -9.07 -1.03
CA VAL A 116 14.15 -8.47 0.08
C VAL A 116 12.71 -8.23 -0.35
N PRO A 117 11.70 -8.71 0.41
CA PRO A 117 10.30 -8.47 0.11
C PRO A 117 9.99 -6.97 0.01
N ALA A 118 9.35 -6.57 -1.08
CA ALA A 118 9.14 -5.17 -1.41
C ALA A 118 7.80 -4.93 -2.11
N ILE A 119 7.34 -3.70 -2.02
CA ILE A 119 6.29 -3.14 -2.84
C ILE A 119 7.00 -2.38 -3.97
N LEU A 120 6.73 -2.73 -5.21
CA LEU A 120 7.19 -1.98 -6.38
C LEU A 120 6.22 -0.82 -6.61
N ILE A 121 6.75 0.39 -6.73
CA ILE A 121 5.99 1.63 -6.86
C ILE A 121 6.38 2.34 -8.15
N ARG A 122 5.38 2.85 -8.86
CA ARG A 122 5.55 3.77 -9.97
C ARG A 122 4.76 5.04 -9.71
N PHE A 123 5.41 6.19 -9.97
CA PHE A 123 4.80 7.50 -9.89
C PHE A 123 4.31 7.99 -11.25
N ASN A 124 3.38 8.94 -11.25
CA ASN A 124 2.92 9.60 -12.47
C ASN A 124 4.00 10.48 -13.12
N SER A 125 5.10 10.77 -12.42
CA SER A 125 6.32 11.36 -12.98
C SER A 125 7.13 10.39 -13.85
N SER A 126 6.73 9.13 -13.96
CA SER A 126 7.46 7.98 -14.51
C SER A 126 8.70 7.52 -13.72
N GLN A 127 8.96 8.14 -12.58
CA GLN A 127 9.93 7.60 -11.61
C GLN A 127 9.38 6.32 -11.00
N PHE A 128 10.25 5.35 -10.72
CA PHE A 128 9.86 4.06 -10.15
C PHE A 128 10.93 3.49 -9.23
N GLY A 129 10.51 2.63 -8.32
CA GLY A 129 11.39 2.00 -7.35
C GLY A 129 10.72 0.95 -6.52
N ALA A 130 11.37 0.57 -5.43
CA ALA A 130 10.85 -0.40 -4.48
C ALA A 130 10.85 0.15 -3.07
N MET A 131 9.80 -0.18 -2.32
CA MET A 131 9.61 0.13 -0.91
C MET A 131 9.71 -1.16 -0.11
N LYS A 132 10.61 -1.22 0.86
CA LYS A 132 10.82 -2.39 1.70
C LYS A 132 9.61 -2.65 2.60
N MET A 133 9.08 -3.87 2.61
CA MET A 133 7.86 -4.20 3.35
C MET A 133 8.02 -4.06 4.86
N SER A 134 9.24 -4.26 5.40
CA SER A 134 9.48 -4.29 6.84
C SER A 134 9.38 -2.93 7.52
N ASP A 135 9.76 -1.84 6.83
CA ASP A 135 9.94 -0.51 7.44
C ASP A 135 9.55 0.66 6.52
N GLY A 136 9.19 0.37 5.26
CA GLY A 136 8.79 1.37 4.28
C GLY A 136 9.95 2.17 3.69
N GLU A 137 11.21 1.75 3.85
CA GLU A 137 12.34 2.39 3.18
C GLU A 137 12.18 2.28 1.67
N PHE A 138 12.19 3.43 0.97
CA PHE A 138 12.06 3.48 -0.49
C PHE A 138 13.43 3.63 -1.16
N GLN A 139 13.63 2.90 -2.26
CA GLN A 139 14.79 3.01 -3.12
C GLN A 139 14.35 3.27 -4.55
N LEU A 140 14.80 4.39 -5.13
CA LEU A 140 14.59 4.72 -6.53
C LEU A 140 15.42 3.78 -7.41
N TYR A 141 14.82 3.24 -8.46
CA TYR A 141 15.51 2.42 -9.46
C TYR A 141 15.78 3.17 -10.75
N GLY A 142 14.92 4.13 -11.11
CA GLY A 142 15.09 4.91 -12.32
C GLY A 142 13.89 5.81 -12.63
N GLN A 143 13.97 6.40 -13.81
CA GLN A 143 12.92 7.23 -14.41
C GLN A 143 12.97 7.06 -15.93
N ASP A 144 11.82 7.11 -16.61
CA ASP A 144 11.68 6.98 -18.07
C ASP A 144 11.56 8.35 -18.75
#